data_89317726c05bf7d4477688846ba7fcbf
#
_entry.id   89317726c05bf7d4477688846ba7fcbf
#
_cell.length_a   1.000
_cell.length_b   1.000
_cell.length_c   1.000
_cell.angle_alpha   90.00
_cell.angle_beta   90.00
_cell.angle_gamma   90.00
#
_symmetry.space_group_name_H-M   'P 1'
#
loop_
_entity.id
_entity.type
_entity.pdbx_description
1 polymer ?
#
loop_
_entity_poly.entity_id
_entity_poly.type
_entity_poly.pdbx_seq_one_letter_code
_entity_poly.pdbx_strand_id
1 'polypeptide(L)'
;LRVAPARARARIGYVAQKFSLYATLTVRENLAFYGAAYGLHGRQLAERTQAMLQRFDLDPEAESGLLPAGYRQRLAMAAGLIHAPDILFLDEPTSGIDPLARRAFWRTITALSAQGVTIVITTHFMEEAEYCDRIAIQDAGRMLALGTPHEVRELAGGAGSDMNEAFIAIVEQGRREAVT
;
A
#
# COMPACT_ATOMS: atom_id res chain seq x y z
N LEU A 1 -14.80 -10.50 10.84
CA LEU A 1 -13.48 -11.21 10.85
C LEU A 1 -13.26 -12.00 12.15
N ARG A 2 -14.24 -12.83 12.52
CA ARG A 2 -14.21 -13.57 13.78
C ARG A 2 -13.20 -14.69 13.74
N VAL A 3 -12.21 -14.86 13.34
CA VAL A 3 -11.20 -15.92 13.16
C VAL A 3 -10.93 -16.14 11.67
N ALA A 4 -10.26 -15.19 11.02
CA ALA A 4 -9.63 -15.56 9.76
C ALA A 4 -8.64 -16.69 10.09
N PRO A 5 -8.78 -17.88 9.49
CA PRO A 5 -7.83 -18.97 9.72
C PRO A 5 -6.41 -18.45 9.51
N ALA A 6 -5.44 -18.96 10.23
CA ALA A 6 -4.03 -18.55 10.09
C ALA A 6 -3.58 -18.57 8.61
N ARG A 7 -4.12 -19.49 7.81
CA ARG A 7 -3.93 -19.56 6.35
C ARG A 7 -4.39 -18.31 5.59
N ALA A 8 -5.50 -17.67 5.99
CA ALA A 8 -5.96 -16.45 5.33
C ALA A 8 -5.06 -15.26 5.65
N ARG A 9 -4.59 -15.14 6.92
CA ARG A 9 -3.63 -14.10 7.30
C ARG A 9 -2.28 -14.24 6.62
N ALA A 10 -1.83 -15.49 6.41
CA ALA A 10 -0.59 -15.77 5.68
C ALA A 10 -0.62 -15.37 4.19
N ARG A 11 -1.80 -15.05 3.63
CA ARG A 11 -1.98 -14.57 2.25
C ARG A 11 -2.14 -13.05 2.15
N ILE A 12 -2.06 -12.34 3.27
CA ILE A 12 -2.25 -10.89 3.34
C ILE A 12 -0.95 -10.24 3.79
N GLY A 13 -0.48 -9.27 3.00
CA GLY A 13 0.55 -8.32 3.40
C GLY A 13 -0.08 -7.01 3.86
N TYR A 14 0.57 -6.32 4.78
CA TYR A 14 0.15 -5.01 5.26
C TYR A 14 1.34 -4.09 5.46
N VAL A 15 1.23 -2.87 4.95
CA VAL A 15 2.20 -1.80 5.15
C VAL A 15 1.48 -0.62 5.79
N ALA A 16 1.87 -0.30 7.01
CA ALA A 16 1.27 0.79 7.78
C ALA A 16 1.81 2.17 7.30
N GLN A 17 1.02 3.21 7.48
CA GLN A 17 1.40 4.60 7.22
C GLN A 17 2.66 5.00 7.99
N LYS A 18 2.70 4.70 9.29
CA LYS A 18 3.88 4.96 10.13
C LYS A 18 4.86 3.80 10.03
N PHE A 19 6.16 4.12 9.99
CA PHE A 19 7.21 3.10 10.04
C PHE A 19 7.03 2.24 11.29
N SER A 20 6.62 0.98 11.08
CA SER A 20 6.22 0.03 12.13
C SER A 20 7.23 -1.11 12.30
N LEU A 21 8.39 -1.04 11.62
CA LEU A 21 9.46 -2.02 11.73
C LEU A 21 10.38 -1.68 12.91
N TYR A 22 11.22 -2.63 13.30
CA TYR A 22 12.14 -2.47 14.42
C TYR A 22 13.30 -1.55 14.05
N ALA A 23 13.27 -0.31 14.55
CA ALA A 23 14.23 0.73 14.19
C ALA A 23 15.69 0.38 14.56
N THR A 24 15.89 -0.38 15.64
CA THR A 24 17.22 -0.80 16.15
C THR A 24 17.77 -2.04 15.44
N LEU A 25 16.98 -2.71 14.63
CA LEU A 25 17.43 -3.85 13.82
C LEU A 25 17.95 -3.37 12.46
N THR A 26 18.87 -4.13 11.90
CA THR A 26 19.30 -3.96 10.53
C THR A 26 18.15 -4.29 9.55
N VAL A 27 18.30 -3.88 8.30
CA VAL A 27 17.37 -4.23 7.22
C VAL A 27 17.21 -5.75 7.10
N ARG A 28 18.32 -6.50 7.11
CA ARG A 28 18.33 -7.96 7.04
C ARG A 28 17.58 -8.59 8.23
N GLU A 29 17.84 -8.11 9.44
CA GLU A 29 17.21 -8.64 10.65
C GLU A 29 15.70 -8.37 10.65
N ASN A 30 15.25 -7.20 10.21
CA ASN A 30 13.83 -6.92 10.03
C ASN A 30 13.18 -7.89 9.04
N LEU A 31 13.77 -8.07 7.87
CA LEU A 31 13.24 -8.99 6.85
C LEU A 31 13.22 -10.44 7.37
N ALA A 32 14.27 -10.87 8.05
CA ALA A 32 14.32 -12.21 8.65
C ALA A 32 13.24 -12.38 9.73
N PHE A 33 13.04 -11.38 10.59
CA PHE A 33 12.03 -11.40 11.62
C PHE A 33 10.61 -11.53 11.03
N TYR A 34 10.26 -10.67 10.08
CA TYR A 34 8.93 -10.71 9.47
C TYR A 34 8.73 -11.97 8.64
N GLY A 35 9.74 -12.43 7.90
CA GLY A 35 9.68 -13.70 7.18
C GLY A 35 9.42 -14.88 8.11
N ALA A 36 10.13 -14.96 9.24
CA ALA A 36 9.92 -15.98 10.25
C ALA A 36 8.53 -15.90 10.89
N ALA A 37 8.01 -14.71 11.16
CA ALA A 37 6.66 -14.50 11.70
C ALA A 37 5.56 -15.03 10.77
N TYR A 38 5.80 -15.03 9.44
CA TYR A 38 4.93 -15.64 8.44
C TYR A 38 5.26 -17.11 8.14
N GLY A 39 6.15 -17.73 8.91
CA GLY A 39 6.45 -19.17 8.82
C GLY A 39 7.55 -19.54 7.83
N LEU A 40 8.32 -18.59 7.31
CA LEU A 40 9.50 -18.88 6.50
C LEU A 40 10.67 -19.30 7.41
N HIS A 41 11.38 -20.37 7.04
CA HIS A 41 12.49 -20.89 7.84
C HIS A 41 13.66 -21.34 6.97
N GLY A 42 14.84 -21.41 7.59
CA GLY A 42 16.04 -21.99 6.98
C GLY A 42 16.36 -21.39 5.60
N ARG A 43 16.60 -22.25 4.61
CA ARG A 43 16.97 -21.85 3.25
C ARG A 43 15.93 -20.96 2.58
N GLN A 44 14.64 -21.25 2.74
CA GLN A 44 13.56 -20.46 2.16
C GLN A 44 13.57 -19.01 2.69
N LEU A 45 13.75 -18.81 4.00
CA LEU A 45 13.86 -17.50 4.61
C LEU A 45 15.06 -16.73 4.04
N ALA A 46 16.22 -17.38 3.95
CA ALA A 46 17.43 -16.75 3.41
C ALA A 46 17.25 -16.31 1.93
N GLU A 47 16.70 -17.19 1.09
CA GLU A 47 16.44 -16.90 -0.32
C GLU A 47 15.44 -15.77 -0.50
N ARG A 48 14.34 -15.75 0.28
CA ARG A 48 13.34 -14.69 0.25
C ARG A 48 13.90 -13.36 0.75
N THR A 49 14.66 -13.36 1.83
CA THR A 49 15.35 -12.16 2.34
C THR A 49 16.27 -11.59 1.27
N GLN A 50 17.11 -12.41 0.65
CA GLN A 50 18.01 -11.97 -0.39
C GLN A 50 17.27 -11.40 -1.62
N ALA A 51 16.18 -12.04 -2.03
CA ALA A 51 15.35 -11.55 -3.13
C ALA A 51 14.72 -10.17 -2.82
N MET A 52 14.27 -9.95 -1.59
CA MET A 52 13.70 -8.66 -1.17
C MET A 52 14.77 -7.57 -1.11
N LEU A 53 15.97 -7.86 -0.59
CA LEU A 53 17.11 -6.93 -0.58
C LEU A 53 17.44 -6.45 -2.00
N GLN A 54 17.52 -7.37 -2.95
CA GLN A 54 17.82 -7.05 -4.34
C GLN A 54 16.68 -6.28 -5.02
N ARG A 55 15.44 -6.74 -4.85
CA ARG A 55 14.27 -6.12 -5.49
C ARG A 55 14.06 -4.68 -5.08
N PHE A 56 14.31 -4.35 -3.80
CA PHE A 56 14.08 -3.04 -3.23
C PHE A 56 15.35 -2.19 -3.09
N ASP A 57 16.48 -2.69 -3.58
CA ASP A 57 17.78 -2.00 -3.53
C ASP A 57 18.11 -1.54 -2.10
N LEU A 58 18.17 -2.49 -1.18
CA LEU A 58 18.36 -2.26 0.25
C LEU A 58 19.73 -2.75 0.71
N ASP A 59 20.43 -1.92 1.48
CA ASP A 59 21.65 -2.32 2.19
C ASP A 59 21.27 -3.21 3.37
N PRO A 60 21.68 -4.49 3.39
CA PRO A 60 21.31 -5.43 4.42
C PRO A 60 21.80 -5.06 5.83
N GLU A 61 22.95 -4.37 5.92
CA GLU A 61 23.61 -4.05 7.18
C GLU A 61 23.20 -2.66 7.73
N ALA A 62 22.45 -1.88 6.98
CA ALA A 62 21.98 -0.57 7.42
C ALA A 62 20.99 -0.70 8.58
N GLU A 63 21.13 0.13 9.61
CA GLU A 63 20.18 0.25 10.71
C GLU A 63 18.87 0.88 10.21
N SER A 64 17.75 0.20 10.41
CA SER A 64 16.47 0.56 9.80
C SER A 64 15.93 1.92 10.24
N GLY A 65 16.17 2.31 11.48
CA GLY A 65 15.76 3.60 12.03
C GLY A 65 16.51 4.80 11.44
N LEU A 66 17.73 4.59 10.93
CA LEU A 66 18.58 5.62 10.35
C LEU A 66 18.37 5.79 8.84
N LEU A 67 17.56 4.94 8.21
CA LEU A 67 17.27 5.02 6.78
C LEU A 67 16.50 6.32 6.42
N PRO A 68 16.81 6.95 5.27
CA PRO A 68 15.94 7.98 4.71
C PRO A 68 14.51 7.50 4.48
N ALA A 69 13.53 8.40 4.48
CA ALA A 69 12.10 8.06 4.40
C ALA A 69 11.77 7.13 3.22
N GLY A 70 12.32 7.39 2.03
CA GLY A 70 12.11 6.53 0.86
C GLY A 70 12.65 5.11 1.03
N TYR A 71 13.78 4.92 1.71
CA TYR A 71 14.33 3.59 2.00
C TYR A 71 13.56 2.88 3.11
N ARG A 72 13.06 3.60 4.11
CA ARG A 72 12.15 3.03 5.11
C ARG A 72 10.89 2.50 4.46
N GLN A 73 10.33 3.23 3.49
CA GLN A 73 9.17 2.79 2.72
C GLN A 73 9.47 1.54 1.88
N ARG A 74 10.63 1.49 1.22
CA ARG A 74 11.08 0.28 0.48
C ARG A 74 11.21 -0.93 1.41
N LEU A 75 11.78 -0.74 2.60
CA LEU A 75 11.90 -1.81 3.60
C LEU A 75 10.53 -2.28 4.10
N ALA A 76 9.60 -1.38 4.37
CA ALA A 76 8.24 -1.72 4.77
C ALA A 76 7.52 -2.54 3.67
N MET A 77 7.67 -2.15 2.40
CA MET A 77 7.17 -2.90 1.25
C MET A 77 7.80 -4.29 1.16
N ALA A 78 9.12 -4.38 1.31
CA ALA A 78 9.84 -5.65 1.27
C ALA A 78 9.37 -6.61 2.38
N ALA A 79 9.17 -6.10 3.60
CA ALA A 79 8.65 -6.87 4.73
C ALA A 79 7.20 -7.33 4.50
N GLY A 80 6.33 -6.47 3.95
CA GLY A 80 4.96 -6.81 3.60
C GLY A 80 4.84 -7.86 2.49
N LEU A 81 5.87 -8.00 1.65
CA LEU A 81 5.90 -8.90 0.49
C LEU A 81 6.74 -10.17 0.72
N ILE A 82 7.49 -10.27 1.82
CA ILE A 82 8.47 -11.35 2.01
C ILE A 82 7.86 -12.76 1.94
N HIS A 83 6.63 -12.91 2.38
CA HIS A 83 5.89 -14.17 2.40
C HIS A 83 5.05 -14.43 1.14
N ALA A 84 5.19 -13.59 0.10
CA ALA A 84 4.46 -13.67 -1.17
C ALA A 84 2.92 -13.65 -0.97
N PRO A 85 2.34 -12.59 -0.42
CA PRO A 85 0.90 -12.48 -0.21
C PRO A 85 0.15 -12.38 -1.54
N ASP A 86 -1.13 -12.82 -1.56
CA ASP A 86 -2.02 -12.60 -2.71
C ASP A 86 -2.65 -11.20 -2.68
N ILE A 87 -2.80 -10.65 -1.47
CA ILE A 87 -3.40 -9.32 -1.24
C ILE A 87 -2.43 -8.50 -0.41
N LEU A 88 -2.15 -7.27 -0.86
CA LEU A 88 -1.32 -6.30 -0.15
C LEU A 88 -2.14 -5.06 0.19
N PHE A 89 -2.26 -4.76 1.47
CA PHE A 89 -2.86 -3.52 1.97
C PHE A 89 -1.75 -2.49 2.24
N LEU A 90 -1.95 -1.28 1.73
CA LEU A 90 -1.03 -0.17 1.88
C LEU A 90 -1.79 1.03 2.45
N ASP A 91 -1.38 1.47 3.62
CA ASP A 91 -2.04 2.57 4.31
C ASP A 91 -1.25 3.87 4.12
N GLU A 92 -1.78 4.79 3.30
CA GLU A 92 -1.15 6.06 2.91
C GLU A 92 0.35 5.94 2.56
N PRO A 93 0.73 5.02 1.66
CA PRO A 93 2.13 4.61 1.51
C PRO A 93 3.04 5.68 0.94
N THR A 94 2.51 6.74 0.39
CA THR A 94 3.28 7.82 -0.25
C THR A 94 3.29 9.11 0.59
N SER A 95 2.69 9.07 1.78
CA SER A 95 2.67 10.20 2.69
C SER A 95 4.10 10.57 3.14
N GLY A 96 4.49 11.83 2.94
CA GLY A 96 5.80 12.34 3.37
C GLY A 96 7.02 11.89 2.56
N ILE A 97 6.83 11.28 1.39
CA ILE A 97 7.92 10.99 0.45
C ILE A 97 7.99 12.02 -0.69
N ASP A 98 9.18 12.22 -1.23
CA ASP A 98 9.41 13.16 -2.33
C ASP A 98 8.75 12.67 -3.65
N PRO A 99 8.53 13.57 -4.64
CA PRO A 99 7.87 13.22 -5.89
C PRO A 99 8.59 12.14 -6.71
N LEU A 100 9.93 12.06 -6.67
CA LEU A 100 10.69 11.05 -7.40
C LEU A 100 10.51 9.67 -6.76
N ALA A 101 10.59 9.60 -5.43
CA ALA A 101 10.35 8.38 -4.68
C ALA A 101 8.88 7.91 -4.84
N ARG A 102 7.89 8.84 -4.87
CA ARG A 102 6.49 8.52 -5.15
C ARG A 102 6.32 7.89 -6.54
N ARG A 103 6.95 8.45 -7.57
CA ARG A 103 6.91 7.88 -8.92
C ARG A 103 7.53 6.48 -8.99
N ALA A 104 8.65 6.27 -8.30
CA ALA A 104 9.30 4.96 -8.21
C ALA A 104 8.42 3.94 -7.48
N PHE A 105 7.73 4.37 -6.41
CA PHE A 105 6.76 3.57 -5.68
C PHE A 105 5.63 3.09 -6.59
N TRP A 106 4.98 3.99 -7.33
CA TRP A 106 3.87 3.63 -8.23
C TRP A 106 4.29 2.67 -9.34
N ARG A 107 5.50 2.81 -9.88
CA ARG A 107 6.06 1.80 -10.82
C ARG A 107 6.16 0.41 -10.18
N THR A 108 6.57 0.35 -8.91
CA THR A 108 6.66 -0.91 -8.16
C THR A 108 5.27 -1.51 -7.95
N ILE A 109 4.27 -0.71 -7.60
CA ILE A 109 2.87 -1.13 -7.41
C ILE A 109 2.30 -1.70 -8.72
N THR A 110 2.44 -0.97 -9.83
CA THR A 110 1.97 -1.44 -11.14
C THR A 110 2.62 -2.77 -11.54
N ALA A 111 3.93 -2.91 -11.30
CA ALA A 111 4.64 -4.17 -11.58
C ALA A 111 4.18 -5.35 -10.69
N LEU A 112 3.81 -5.09 -9.44
CA LEU A 112 3.24 -6.09 -8.53
C LEU A 112 1.83 -6.51 -8.97
N SER A 113 0.98 -5.56 -9.32
CA SER A 113 -0.37 -5.83 -9.85
C SER A 113 -0.30 -6.68 -11.13
N ALA A 114 0.60 -6.35 -12.05
CA ALA A 114 0.83 -7.14 -13.26
C ALA A 114 1.32 -8.58 -12.99
N GLN A 115 1.90 -8.84 -11.80
CA GLN A 115 2.29 -10.17 -11.33
C GLN A 115 1.14 -10.94 -10.63
N GLY A 116 -0.06 -10.35 -10.58
CA GLY A 116 -1.26 -10.97 -10.02
C GLY A 116 -1.48 -10.69 -8.53
N VAL A 117 -0.72 -9.79 -7.90
CA VAL A 117 -0.98 -9.37 -6.52
C VAL A 117 -2.14 -8.37 -6.52
N THR A 118 -3.19 -8.65 -5.75
CA THR A 118 -4.25 -7.67 -5.51
C THR A 118 -3.78 -6.62 -4.52
N ILE A 119 -3.85 -5.34 -4.89
CA ILE A 119 -3.34 -4.25 -4.05
C ILE A 119 -4.49 -3.33 -3.66
N VAL A 120 -4.62 -3.08 -2.37
CA VAL A 120 -5.60 -2.14 -1.80
C VAL A 120 -4.83 -1.01 -1.13
N ILE A 121 -5.06 0.22 -1.58
CA ILE A 121 -4.33 1.41 -1.14
C ILE A 121 -5.34 2.39 -0.53
N THR A 122 -5.06 2.90 0.67
CA THR A 122 -5.69 4.10 1.17
C THR A 122 -4.82 5.31 0.83
N THR A 123 -5.42 6.39 0.39
CA THR A 123 -4.70 7.64 0.11
C THR A 123 -5.63 8.84 0.29
N HIS A 124 -5.05 9.98 0.61
CA HIS A 124 -5.72 11.28 0.58
C HIS A 124 -5.25 12.13 -0.62
N PHE A 125 -4.39 11.60 -1.48
CA PHE A 125 -3.95 12.24 -2.72
C PHE A 125 -4.82 11.80 -3.89
N MET A 126 -5.71 12.67 -4.33
CA MET A 126 -6.67 12.33 -5.41
C MET A 126 -5.98 11.99 -6.73
N GLU A 127 -4.80 12.56 -6.99
CA GLU A 127 -3.97 12.21 -8.16
C GLU A 127 -3.58 10.72 -8.19
N GLU A 128 -3.47 10.08 -7.04
CA GLU A 128 -3.09 8.67 -6.94
C GLU A 128 -4.21 7.73 -7.35
N ALA A 129 -5.45 8.17 -7.24
CA ALA A 129 -6.61 7.41 -7.69
C ALA A 129 -6.57 7.10 -9.19
N GLU A 130 -5.94 7.97 -9.98
CA GLU A 130 -5.79 7.78 -11.45
C GLU A 130 -4.89 6.58 -11.81
N TYR A 131 -4.06 6.10 -10.89
CA TYR A 131 -3.24 4.90 -11.10
C TYR A 131 -3.95 3.59 -10.75
N CYS A 132 -5.15 3.67 -10.20
CA CYS A 132 -5.91 2.50 -9.73
C CYS A 132 -6.90 2.01 -10.79
N ASP A 133 -7.11 0.70 -10.85
CA ASP A 133 -8.15 0.11 -11.71
C ASP A 133 -9.56 0.45 -11.22
N ARG A 134 -9.72 0.53 -9.89
CA ARG A 134 -10.97 0.90 -9.22
C ARG A 134 -10.69 1.74 -7.99
N ILE A 135 -11.58 2.67 -7.72
CA ILE A 135 -11.54 3.55 -6.54
C ILE A 135 -12.85 3.48 -5.77
N ALA A 136 -12.75 3.67 -4.48
CA ALA A 136 -13.86 3.76 -3.55
C ALA A 136 -13.75 5.06 -2.75
N ILE A 137 -14.78 5.89 -2.76
CA ILE A 137 -14.87 7.10 -1.93
C ILE A 137 -15.74 6.79 -0.73
N GLN A 138 -15.20 7.03 0.46
CA GLN A 138 -15.90 6.86 1.73
C GLN A 138 -15.90 8.16 2.54
N ASP A 139 -17.03 8.47 3.15
CA ASP A 139 -17.13 9.54 4.16
C ASP A 139 -18.08 9.10 5.28
N ALA A 140 -17.73 9.42 6.53
CA ALA A 140 -18.52 9.10 7.72
C ALA A 140 -18.98 7.62 7.80
N GLY A 141 -18.16 6.68 7.36
CA GLY A 141 -18.45 5.24 7.38
C GLY A 141 -19.39 4.76 6.27
N ARG A 142 -19.78 5.62 5.33
CA ARG A 142 -20.62 5.29 4.18
C ARG A 142 -19.78 5.24 2.90
N MET A 143 -20.07 4.28 2.03
CA MET A 143 -19.55 4.22 0.67
C MET A 143 -20.34 5.20 -0.19
N LEU A 144 -19.69 6.22 -0.73
CA LEU A 144 -20.32 7.25 -1.56
C LEU A 144 -20.19 6.95 -3.06
N ALA A 145 -19.04 6.41 -3.47
CA ALA A 145 -18.83 5.99 -4.85
C ALA A 145 -17.91 4.77 -4.91
N LEU A 146 -18.09 3.95 -5.95
CA LEU A 146 -17.24 2.79 -6.25
C LEU A 146 -17.26 2.58 -7.77
N GLY A 147 -16.11 2.64 -8.41
CA GLY A 147 -15.99 2.44 -9.86
C GLY A 147 -14.56 2.63 -10.35
N THR A 148 -14.38 2.65 -11.66
CA THR A 148 -13.14 3.12 -12.29
C THR A 148 -12.96 4.63 -12.06
N PRO A 149 -11.74 5.18 -12.18
CA PRO A 149 -11.55 6.63 -12.10
C PRO A 149 -12.45 7.42 -13.05
N HIS A 150 -12.68 6.91 -14.25
CA HIS A 150 -13.58 7.51 -15.25
C HIS A 150 -15.03 7.54 -14.77
N GLU A 151 -15.58 6.39 -14.33
CA GLU A 151 -16.94 6.28 -13.83
C GLU A 151 -17.21 7.20 -12.63
N VAL A 152 -16.23 7.31 -11.73
CA VAL A 152 -16.35 8.18 -10.54
C VAL A 152 -16.36 9.67 -10.93
N ARG A 153 -15.56 10.09 -11.92
CA ARG A 153 -15.63 11.46 -12.45
C ARG A 153 -16.97 11.76 -13.13
N GLU A 154 -17.53 10.80 -13.85
CA GLU A 154 -18.86 10.97 -14.48
C GLU A 154 -19.96 11.16 -13.43
N LEU A 155 -19.92 10.45 -12.30
CA LEU A 155 -20.88 10.63 -11.20
C LEU A 155 -20.85 12.05 -10.61
N ALA A 156 -19.75 12.76 -10.69
CA ALA A 156 -19.58 14.11 -10.17
C ALA A 156 -20.05 15.23 -11.12
N GLY A 157 -20.63 14.89 -12.28
CA GLY A 157 -21.22 15.87 -13.18
C GLY A 157 -20.44 16.21 -14.45
N GLY A 158 -19.44 15.39 -14.84
CA GLY A 158 -18.89 15.50 -16.17
C GLY A 158 -17.44 15.03 -16.37
N ALA A 159 -17.15 14.57 -17.56
CA ALA A 159 -15.85 14.06 -18.00
C ALA A 159 -14.71 15.12 -18.08
N GLY A 160 -14.93 16.34 -17.64
CA GLY A 160 -13.96 17.44 -17.62
C GLY A 160 -13.39 17.79 -16.25
N SER A 161 -13.95 17.24 -15.17
CA SER A 161 -13.44 17.48 -13.81
C SER A 161 -12.21 16.60 -13.53
N ASP A 162 -11.24 17.12 -12.81
CA ASP A 162 -10.18 16.31 -12.25
C ASP A 162 -10.72 15.46 -11.08
N MET A 163 -9.93 14.51 -10.61
CA MET A 163 -10.36 13.60 -9.54
C MET A 163 -10.59 14.34 -8.22
N ASN A 164 -9.94 15.46 -7.98
CA ASN A 164 -10.09 16.27 -6.78
C ASN A 164 -11.45 16.98 -6.77
N GLU A 165 -11.84 17.58 -7.90
CA GLU A 165 -13.18 18.18 -8.07
C GLU A 165 -14.28 17.12 -7.93
N ALA A 166 -14.10 15.95 -8.55
CA ALA A 166 -15.04 14.84 -8.44
C ALA A 166 -15.21 14.38 -6.98
N PHE A 167 -14.11 14.23 -6.25
CA PHE A 167 -14.14 13.86 -4.83
C PHE A 167 -14.94 14.87 -3.99
N ILE A 168 -14.67 16.18 -4.16
CA ILE A 168 -15.36 17.23 -3.42
C ILE A 168 -16.87 17.18 -3.71
N ALA A 169 -17.27 17.12 -4.97
CA ALA A 169 -18.68 17.08 -5.38
C ALA A 169 -19.42 15.87 -4.78
N ILE A 170 -18.83 14.66 -4.84
CA ILE A 170 -19.41 13.43 -4.30
C ILE A 170 -19.55 13.50 -2.78
N VAL A 171 -18.54 14.00 -2.07
CA VAL A 171 -18.59 14.12 -0.61
C VAL A 171 -19.62 15.15 -0.16
N GLU A 172 -19.69 16.32 -0.81
CA GLU A 172 -20.70 17.34 -0.52
C GLU A 172 -22.12 16.85 -0.77
N GLN A 173 -22.35 16.11 -1.86
CA GLN A 173 -23.64 15.50 -2.13
C GLN A 173 -24.00 14.48 -1.05
N GLY A 174 -23.12 13.56 -0.71
CA GLY A 174 -23.35 12.54 0.30
C GLY A 174 -23.65 13.11 1.69
N ARG A 175 -23.02 14.24 2.04
CA ARG A 175 -23.28 14.96 3.30
C ARG A 175 -24.64 15.66 3.30
N ARG A 176 -25.08 16.26 2.18
CA ARG A 176 -26.42 16.83 2.04
C ARG A 176 -27.52 15.78 2.21
N GLU A 177 -27.35 14.63 1.59
CA GLU A 177 -28.30 13.52 1.70
C GLU A 177 -28.38 12.89 3.10
N ALA A 178 -27.31 13.01 3.89
CA ALA A 178 -27.28 12.51 5.27
C ALA A 178 -28.00 13.42 6.30
N VAL A 179 -28.30 14.67 5.93
CA VAL A 179 -28.97 15.67 6.79
C VAL A 179 -30.48 15.73 6.54
N THR A 180 -30.93 15.12 5.45
CA THR A 180 -32.36 15.02 5.08
C THR A 180 -32.98 13.74 5.61
#